data_4dfa1fc6c3937fe2349c0dc57b9dc76f
#
_entry.id   4dfa1fc6c3937fe2349c0dc57b9dc76f
#
_cell.length_a   1.000
_cell.length_b   1.000
_cell.length_c   1.000
_cell.angle_alpha   90.00
_cell.angle_beta   90.00
_cell.angle_gamma   90.00
#
_symmetry.space_group_name_H-M   'P 1'
#
loop_
_entity.id
_entity.type
_entity.pdbx_description
1 polymer ?
#
loop_
_entity_poly.entity_id
_entity_poly.type
_entity_poly.pdbx_seq_one_letter_code
_entity_poly.pdbx_strand_id
1 'polypeptide(L)'
;LKRHALTAISYMLPLVVASGLLIAIGNLMGGENVTELSKMTLPSALTTLGVMGMGLLPSFIAGYIAYSIADRPGIAPGFLMGQIASFLGAGFLGGMVGGYLVGYIALFIKNNLKVPKWAEALMPMMIVPTLSAIIAGLIMFFVVGTPITMATKALTNFITGLDQSSK
;
A
#
# COMPACT_ATOMS: atom_id res chain seq x y z
N LEU A 1 -12.80 -10.54 8.07
CA LEU A 1 -11.45 -9.95 8.01
C LEU A 1 -10.52 -10.75 7.11
N LYS A 2 -10.46 -12.07 7.30
CA LYS A 2 -9.62 -12.95 6.49
C LYS A 2 -9.99 -12.87 5.00
N ARG A 3 -11.27 -12.78 4.70
CA ARG A 3 -11.79 -12.69 3.34
C ARG A 3 -11.25 -11.46 2.61
N HIS A 4 -11.20 -10.31 3.29
CA HIS A 4 -10.73 -9.07 2.68
C HIS A 4 -9.23 -9.16 2.35
N ALA A 5 -8.45 -9.71 3.27
CA ALA A 5 -7.03 -9.90 3.04
C ALA A 5 -6.77 -10.86 1.87
N LEU A 6 -7.52 -11.96 1.79
CA LEU A 6 -7.38 -12.93 0.70
C LEU A 6 -7.76 -12.32 -0.64
N THR A 7 -8.80 -11.48 -0.69
CA THR A 7 -9.19 -10.78 -1.90
C THR A 7 -8.05 -9.88 -2.39
N ALA A 8 -7.47 -9.10 -1.49
CA ALA A 8 -6.37 -8.20 -1.83
C ALA A 8 -5.15 -8.97 -2.31
N ILE A 9 -4.82 -10.08 -1.66
CA ILE A 9 -3.69 -10.93 -2.05
C ILE A 9 -3.91 -11.49 -3.45
N SER A 10 -5.13 -11.92 -3.78
CA SER A 10 -5.44 -12.45 -5.11
C SER A 10 -5.18 -11.41 -6.21
N TYR A 11 -5.57 -10.15 -5.97
CA TYR A 11 -5.30 -9.09 -6.93
C TYR A 11 -3.83 -8.71 -7.00
N MET A 12 -3.10 -8.92 -5.92
CA MET A 12 -1.69 -8.56 -5.81
C MET A 12 -0.75 -9.58 -6.49
N LEU A 13 -1.17 -10.85 -6.60
CA LEU A 13 -0.30 -11.92 -7.11
C LEU A 13 0.30 -11.64 -8.48
N PRO A 14 -0.46 -11.16 -9.48
CA PRO A 14 0.17 -10.84 -10.78
C PRO A 14 1.27 -9.78 -10.66
N LEU A 15 1.08 -8.78 -9.82
CA LEU A 15 2.09 -7.74 -9.61
C LEU A 15 3.35 -8.34 -8.97
N VAL A 16 3.20 -9.17 -7.96
CA VAL A 16 4.33 -9.80 -7.28
C VAL A 16 5.12 -10.68 -8.26
N VAL A 17 4.42 -11.51 -9.03
CA VAL A 17 5.06 -12.42 -9.98
C VAL A 17 5.79 -11.62 -11.06
N ALA A 18 5.13 -10.65 -11.67
CA ALA A 18 5.73 -9.84 -12.73
C ALA A 18 6.93 -9.07 -12.23
N SER A 19 6.80 -8.42 -11.07
CA SER A 19 7.90 -7.63 -10.48
C SER A 19 9.09 -8.51 -10.13
N GLY A 20 8.83 -9.66 -9.52
CA GLY A 20 9.88 -10.60 -9.16
C GLY A 20 10.63 -11.15 -10.37
N LEU A 21 9.90 -11.49 -11.43
CA LEU A 21 10.51 -11.97 -12.67
C LEU A 21 11.35 -10.87 -13.32
N LEU A 22 10.87 -9.63 -13.34
CA LEU A 22 11.63 -8.51 -13.90
C LEU A 22 12.94 -8.29 -13.15
N ILE A 23 12.90 -8.34 -11.82
CA ILE A 23 14.10 -8.20 -11.02
C ILE A 23 15.06 -9.35 -11.28
N ALA A 24 14.57 -10.59 -11.34
CA ALA A 24 15.39 -11.75 -11.56
C ALA A 24 16.08 -11.71 -12.94
N ILE A 25 15.30 -11.41 -13.99
CA ILE A 25 15.84 -11.32 -15.35
C ILE A 25 16.86 -10.19 -15.44
N GLY A 26 16.54 -9.02 -14.89
CA GLY A 26 17.44 -7.88 -14.91
C GLY A 26 18.76 -8.18 -14.21
N ASN A 27 18.69 -8.80 -13.03
CA ASN A 27 19.90 -9.15 -12.27
C ASN A 27 20.74 -10.20 -12.99
N LEU A 28 20.11 -11.20 -13.63
CA LEU A 28 20.85 -12.20 -14.39
C LEU A 28 21.61 -11.58 -15.56
N MET A 29 21.08 -10.50 -16.12
CA MET A 29 21.72 -9.78 -17.22
C MET A 29 22.73 -8.72 -16.72
N GLY A 30 22.97 -8.65 -15.41
CA GLY A 30 23.89 -7.69 -14.82
C GLY A 30 23.32 -6.31 -14.53
N GLY A 31 21.97 -6.18 -14.56
CA GLY A 31 21.31 -4.90 -14.29
C GLY A 31 21.23 -4.58 -12.82
N GLU A 32 21.12 -3.30 -12.52
CA GLU A 32 20.99 -2.78 -11.16
C GLU A 32 19.83 -1.79 -11.12
N ASN A 33 19.25 -1.61 -9.93
CA ASN A 33 18.25 -0.57 -9.73
C ASN A 33 18.90 0.80 -9.85
N VAL A 34 18.44 1.62 -10.79
CA VAL A 34 18.97 2.96 -11.01
C VAL A 34 17.84 4.00 -10.90
N THR A 35 18.21 5.18 -10.44
CA THR A 35 17.26 6.28 -10.24
C THR A 35 17.41 7.38 -11.28
N GLU A 36 18.44 7.32 -12.11
CA GLU A 36 18.70 8.32 -13.14
C GLU A 36 18.61 7.70 -14.54
N LEU A 37 17.92 8.40 -15.44
CA LEU A 37 17.77 7.93 -16.81
C LEU A 37 19.10 7.80 -17.52
N SER A 38 20.07 8.65 -17.20
CA SER A 38 21.40 8.65 -17.83
C SER A 38 22.17 7.35 -17.57
N LYS A 39 21.85 6.65 -16.49
CA LYS A 39 22.49 5.37 -16.13
C LYS A 39 21.68 4.15 -16.55
N MET A 40 20.53 4.38 -17.22
CA MET A 40 19.61 3.30 -17.58
C MET A 40 20.16 2.49 -18.73
N THR A 41 20.29 1.18 -18.51
CA THR A 41 20.61 0.20 -19.54
C THR A 41 19.41 -0.75 -19.66
N LEU A 42 19.38 -1.61 -20.69
CA LEU A 42 18.27 -2.56 -20.81
C LEU A 42 18.15 -3.48 -19.59
N PRO A 43 19.24 -4.13 -19.11
CA PRO A 43 19.12 -4.93 -17.87
C PRO A 43 18.71 -4.09 -16.66
N SER A 44 19.26 -2.88 -16.50
CA SER A 44 18.90 -2.00 -15.40
C SER A 44 17.45 -1.55 -15.48
N ALA A 45 16.92 -1.34 -16.70
CA ALA A 45 15.52 -1.00 -16.87
C ALA A 45 14.60 -2.10 -16.35
N LEU A 46 14.94 -3.37 -16.64
CA LEU A 46 14.15 -4.51 -16.16
C LEU A 46 14.18 -4.60 -14.63
N THR A 47 15.35 -4.47 -14.04
CA THR A 47 15.50 -4.49 -12.58
C THR A 47 14.75 -3.33 -11.93
N THR A 48 14.88 -2.14 -12.47
CA THR A 48 14.22 -0.93 -11.93
C THR A 48 12.69 -1.05 -12.01
N LEU A 49 12.17 -1.55 -13.13
CA LEU A 49 10.73 -1.79 -13.27
C LEU A 49 10.22 -2.74 -12.20
N GLY A 50 10.94 -3.83 -11.97
CA GLY A 50 10.58 -4.80 -10.94
C GLY A 50 10.59 -4.21 -9.55
N VAL A 51 11.61 -3.42 -9.23
CA VAL A 51 11.71 -2.73 -7.92
C VAL A 51 10.55 -1.75 -7.74
N MET A 52 10.21 -0.99 -8.78
CA MET A 52 9.06 -0.09 -8.73
C MET A 52 7.76 -0.86 -8.48
N GLY A 53 7.57 -2.01 -9.14
CA GLY A 53 6.41 -2.85 -8.94
C GLY A 53 6.31 -3.36 -7.51
N MET A 54 7.42 -3.83 -6.95
CA MET A 54 7.45 -4.27 -5.55
C MET A 54 7.15 -3.14 -4.59
N GLY A 55 7.57 -1.92 -4.91
CA GLY A 55 7.28 -0.74 -4.10
C GLY A 55 5.81 -0.38 -4.04
N LEU A 56 5.00 -0.88 -4.98
CA LEU A 56 3.56 -0.64 -5.00
C LEU A 56 2.79 -1.62 -4.11
N LEU A 57 3.43 -2.66 -3.56
CA LEU A 57 2.72 -3.68 -2.80
C LEU A 57 1.90 -3.13 -1.63
N PRO A 58 2.42 -2.20 -0.79
CA PRO A 58 1.59 -1.64 0.28
C PRO A 58 0.33 -0.95 -0.25
N SER A 59 0.44 -0.22 -1.36
CA SER A 59 -0.71 0.45 -1.98
C SER A 59 -1.71 -0.55 -2.54
N PHE A 60 -1.24 -1.61 -3.20
CA PHE A 60 -2.12 -2.65 -3.73
C PHE A 60 -2.86 -3.36 -2.62
N ILE A 61 -2.17 -3.79 -1.56
CA ILE A 61 -2.83 -4.52 -0.47
C ILE A 61 -3.86 -3.62 0.23
N ALA A 62 -3.49 -2.38 0.52
CA ALA A 62 -4.39 -1.42 1.15
C ALA A 62 -5.59 -1.10 0.26
N GLY A 63 -5.34 -0.83 -1.01
CA GLY A 63 -6.39 -0.49 -1.97
C GLY A 63 -7.40 -1.60 -2.15
N TYR A 64 -6.95 -2.83 -2.31
CA TYR A 64 -7.87 -3.93 -2.55
C TYR A 64 -8.54 -4.46 -1.29
N ILE A 65 -7.93 -4.31 -0.11
CA ILE A 65 -8.63 -4.55 1.16
C ILE A 65 -9.79 -3.55 1.29
N ALA A 66 -9.51 -2.27 1.06
CA ALA A 66 -10.55 -1.24 1.13
C ALA A 66 -11.64 -1.47 0.07
N TYR A 67 -11.25 -1.90 -1.13
CA TYR A 67 -12.21 -2.26 -2.17
C TYR A 67 -13.12 -3.40 -1.72
N SER A 68 -12.56 -4.43 -1.10
CA SER A 68 -13.33 -5.58 -0.62
C SER A 68 -14.34 -5.16 0.46
N ILE A 69 -14.02 -4.15 1.26
CA ILE A 69 -14.90 -3.68 2.34
C ILE A 69 -15.93 -2.67 1.82
N ALA A 70 -15.51 -1.69 1.04
CA ALA A 70 -16.32 -0.51 0.69
C ALA A 70 -16.58 -0.35 -0.81
N ASP A 71 -16.23 -1.34 -1.62
CA ASP A 71 -16.35 -1.32 -3.07
C ASP A 71 -15.49 -0.22 -3.70
N ARG A 72 -15.88 0.27 -4.87
CA ARG A 72 -15.09 1.24 -5.64
C ARG A 72 -14.71 2.50 -4.87
N PRO A 73 -15.59 3.09 -4.06
CA PRO A 73 -15.20 4.30 -3.31
C PRO A 73 -14.01 4.10 -2.38
N GLY A 74 -13.71 2.87 -1.97
CA GLY A 74 -12.59 2.57 -1.08
C GLY A 74 -11.24 2.45 -1.77
N ILE A 75 -11.19 2.31 -3.10
CA ILE A 75 -9.93 2.03 -3.80
C ILE A 75 -8.93 3.17 -3.67
N ALA A 76 -9.31 4.39 -4.03
CA ALA A 76 -8.41 5.53 -4.00
C ALA A 76 -7.93 5.86 -2.57
N PRO A 77 -8.82 5.94 -1.56
CA PRO A 77 -8.35 6.11 -0.19
C PRO A 77 -7.45 4.98 0.27
N GLY A 78 -7.74 3.73 -0.14
CA GLY A 78 -6.92 2.58 0.21
C GLY A 78 -5.50 2.71 -0.33
N PHE A 79 -5.35 3.10 -1.59
CA PHE A 79 -4.03 3.31 -2.18
C PHE A 79 -3.27 4.42 -1.46
N LEU A 80 -3.97 5.50 -1.06
CA LEU A 80 -3.34 6.57 -0.29
C LEU A 80 -2.82 6.07 1.06
N MET A 81 -3.59 5.21 1.73
CA MET A 81 -3.14 4.61 2.99
C MET A 81 -1.90 3.75 2.79
N GLY A 82 -1.83 3.02 1.67
CA GLY A 82 -0.65 2.25 1.32
C GLY A 82 0.57 3.13 1.12
N GLN A 83 0.41 4.29 0.48
CA GLN A 83 1.49 5.26 0.31
C GLN A 83 1.94 5.83 1.66
N ILE A 84 1.00 6.10 2.56
CA ILE A 84 1.35 6.56 3.91
C ILE A 84 2.13 5.47 4.64
N ALA A 85 1.72 4.20 4.52
CA ALA A 85 2.45 3.09 5.12
C ALA A 85 3.88 3.03 4.60
N SER A 86 4.09 3.23 3.31
CA SER A 86 5.44 3.30 2.72
C SER A 86 6.23 4.48 3.27
N PHE A 87 5.59 5.64 3.39
CA PHE A 87 6.19 6.84 3.96
C PHE A 87 6.66 6.61 5.39
N LEU A 88 5.85 5.90 6.19
CA LEU A 88 6.17 5.61 7.59
C LEU A 88 7.20 4.49 7.76
N GLY A 89 7.56 3.83 6.66
CA GLY A 89 8.44 2.67 6.74
C GLY A 89 7.77 1.42 7.27
N ALA A 90 6.44 1.41 7.33
CA ALA A 90 5.67 0.28 7.84
C ALA A 90 5.45 -0.82 6.80
N GLY A 91 5.62 -0.51 5.52
CA GLY A 91 5.58 -1.48 4.43
C GLY A 91 4.26 -2.20 4.28
N PHE A 92 4.34 -3.49 3.98
CA PHE A 92 3.19 -4.33 3.67
C PHE A 92 2.18 -4.40 4.83
N LEU A 93 2.68 -4.61 6.06
CA LEU A 93 1.80 -4.70 7.23
C LEU A 93 1.08 -3.39 7.50
N GLY A 94 1.80 -2.26 7.34
CA GLY A 94 1.18 -0.95 7.46
C GLY A 94 0.11 -0.73 6.40
N GLY A 95 0.35 -1.23 5.18
CA GLY A 95 -0.64 -1.20 4.12
C GLY A 95 -1.91 -1.98 4.47
N MET A 96 -1.77 -3.16 5.07
CA MET A 96 -2.91 -3.94 5.51
C MET A 96 -3.72 -3.19 6.57
N VAL A 97 -3.05 -2.64 7.57
CA VAL A 97 -3.73 -1.88 8.63
C VAL A 97 -4.45 -0.67 8.02
N GLY A 98 -3.77 0.07 7.16
CA GLY A 98 -4.36 1.23 6.49
C GLY A 98 -5.56 0.87 5.64
N GLY A 99 -5.48 -0.25 4.92
CA GLY A 99 -6.59 -0.74 4.09
C GLY A 99 -7.83 -1.06 4.90
N TYR A 100 -7.66 -1.79 6.00
CA TYR A 100 -8.78 -2.07 6.88
C TYR A 100 -9.35 -0.81 7.50
N LEU A 101 -8.48 0.08 7.97
CA LEU A 101 -8.89 1.34 8.58
C LEU A 101 -9.73 2.18 7.62
N VAL A 102 -9.20 2.48 6.44
CA VAL A 102 -9.88 3.35 5.49
C VAL A 102 -11.09 2.65 4.88
N GLY A 103 -11.03 1.34 4.68
CA GLY A 103 -12.15 0.58 4.15
C GLY A 103 -13.38 0.68 5.03
N TYR A 104 -13.21 0.47 6.33
CA TYR A 104 -14.32 0.60 7.28
C TYR A 104 -14.80 2.04 7.43
N ILE A 105 -13.89 3.01 7.40
CA ILE A 105 -14.28 4.43 7.42
C ILE A 105 -15.08 4.78 6.17
N ALA A 106 -14.64 4.34 4.99
CA ALA A 106 -15.34 4.59 3.76
C ALA A 106 -16.73 3.95 3.75
N LEU A 107 -16.82 2.72 4.26
CA LEU A 107 -18.10 2.02 4.37
C LEU A 107 -19.05 2.77 5.30
N PHE A 108 -18.56 3.23 6.45
CA PHE A 108 -19.35 4.01 7.40
C PHE A 108 -19.87 5.29 6.75
N ILE A 109 -19.03 6.04 6.06
CA ILE A 109 -19.42 7.29 5.40
C ILE A 109 -20.44 7.00 4.30
N LYS A 110 -20.17 5.98 3.48
CA LYS A 110 -21.06 5.59 2.39
C LYS A 110 -22.48 5.27 2.88
N ASN A 111 -22.59 4.57 4.00
CA ASN A 111 -23.88 4.10 4.51
C ASN A 111 -24.61 5.11 5.38
N ASN A 112 -23.89 6.03 6.03
CA ASN A 112 -24.48 6.90 7.05
C ASN A 112 -24.52 8.38 6.67
N LEU A 113 -23.69 8.81 5.74
CA LEU A 113 -23.69 10.21 5.32
C LEU A 113 -24.84 10.46 4.35
N LYS A 114 -25.70 11.39 4.70
CA LYS A 114 -26.84 11.81 3.85
C LYS A 114 -26.46 13.10 3.13
N VAL A 115 -26.68 13.10 1.81
CA VAL A 115 -26.40 14.26 0.98
C VAL A 115 -27.67 14.63 0.20
N PRO A 116 -27.83 15.89 -0.25
CA PRO A 116 -28.92 16.26 -1.14
C PRO A 116 -28.92 15.42 -2.42
N LYS A 117 -30.08 15.27 -3.04
CA LYS A 117 -30.19 14.45 -4.24
C LYS A 117 -29.26 14.89 -5.35
N TRP A 118 -29.01 16.18 -5.48
CA TRP A 118 -28.11 16.69 -6.52
C TRP A 118 -26.64 16.27 -6.28
N ALA A 119 -26.30 15.89 -5.05
CA ALA A 119 -24.95 15.45 -4.69
C ALA A 119 -24.81 13.93 -4.62
N GLU A 120 -25.90 13.16 -4.78
CA GLU A 120 -25.85 11.70 -4.66
C GLU A 120 -24.93 11.07 -5.71
N ALA A 121 -24.90 11.61 -6.92
CA ALA A 121 -24.04 11.10 -7.99
C ALA A 121 -22.55 11.30 -7.68
N LEU A 122 -22.22 12.34 -6.88
CA LEU A 122 -20.84 12.65 -6.49
C LEU A 122 -20.40 11.86 -5.25
N MET A 123 -21.33 11.24 -4.54
CA MET A 123 -21.06 10.54 -3.30
C MET A 123 -19.93 9.50 -3.44
N PRO A 124 -20.04 8.50 -4.37
CA PRO A 124 -18.98 7.50 -4.48
C PRO A 124 -17.73 8.02 -5.17
N MET A 125 -17.81 9.13 -5.89
CA MET A 125 -16.74 9.63 -6.72
C MET A 125 -15.83 10.62 -5.99
N MET A 126 -16.41 11.51 -5.21
CA MET A 126 -15.68 12.61 -4.57
C MET A 126 -15.82 12.63 -3.06
N ILE A 127 -17.04 12.49 -2.55
CA ILE A 127 -17.31 12.69 -1.12
C ILE A 127 -16.72 11.55 -0.29
N VAL A 128 -17.04 10.31 -0.61
CA VAL A 128 -16.55 9.17 0.16
C VAL A 128 -15.02 9.06 0.08
N PRO A 129 -14.40 9.07 -1.12
CA PRO A 129 -12.94 9.00 -1.17
C PRO A 129 -12.24 10.14 -0.43
N THR A 130 -12.71 11.38 -0.61
CA THR A 130 -12.08 12.54 0.00
C THR A 130 -12.16 12.51 1.53
N LEU A 131 -13.36 12.30 2.07
CA LEU A 131 -13.54 12.26 3.52
C LEU A 131 -12.82 11.07 4.14
N SER A 132 -12.92 9.90 3.52
CA SER A 132 -12.25 8.70 4.01
C SER A 132 -10.73 8.89 4.05
N ALA A 133 -10.16 9.46 2.98
CA ALA A 133 -8.74 9.73 2.89
C ALA A 133 -8.27 10.71 3.97
N ILE A 134 -9.03 11.80 4.19
CA ILE A 134 -8.69 12.79 5.21
C ILE A 134 -8.71 12.15 6.59
N ILE A 135 -9.81 11.50 6.95
CA ILE A 135 -9.99 10.92 8.28
C ILE A 135 -8.95 9.82 8.52
N ALA A 136 -8.87 8.86 7.61
CA ALA A 136 -7.95 7.74 7.75
C ALA A 136 -6.50 8.19 7.68
N GLY A 137 -6.18 9.15 6.81
CA GLY A 137 -4.83 9.68 6.69
C GLY A 137 -4.35 10.33 7.98
N LEU A 138 -5.19 11.15 8.60
CA LEU A 138 -4.85 11.78 9.87
C LEU A 138 -4.65 10.74 10.97
N ILE A 139 -5.50 9.71 11.02
CA ILE A 139 -5.35 8.63 11.97
C ILE A 139 -4.04 7.86 11.72
N MET A 140 -3.74 7.55 10.47
CA MET A 140 -2.49 6.86 10.13
C MET A 140 -1.25 7.64 10.55
N PHE A 141 -1.24 8.96 10.29
CA PHE A 141 -0.08 9.78 10.63
C PHE A 141 0.09 9.97 12.13
N PHE A 142 -0.99 10.24 12.86
CA PHE A 142 -0.89 10.70 14.23
C PHE A 142 -1.22 9.64 15.28
N VAL A 143 -2.02 8.63 14.93
CA VAL A 143 -2.43 7.59 15.89
C VAL A 143 -1.73 6.27 15.59
N VAL A 144 -1.88 5.78 14.37
CA VAL A 144 -1.35 4.46 13.98
C VAL A 144 0.13 4.51 13.65
N GLY A 145 0.59 5.63 13.05
CA GLY A 145 1.96 5.74 12.54
C GLY A 145 3.02 5.53 13.60
N THR A 146 2.86 6.11 14.79
CA THR A 146 3.85 6.00 15.85
C THR A 146 4.01 4.56 16.34
N PRO A 147 2.92 3.82 16.70
CA PRO A 147 3.07 2.42 17.10
C PRO A 147 3.66 1.53 16.01
N ILE A 148 3.23 1.71 14.76
CA ILE A 148 3.73 0.90 13.65
C ILE A 148 5.20 1.18 13.40
N THR A 149 5.60 2.46 13.43
CA THR A 149 7.00 2.85 13.24
C THR A 149 7.87 2.27 14.35
N MET A 150 7.41 2.34 15.59
CA MET A 150 8.13 1.77 16.73
C MET A 150 8.27 0.25 16.59
N ALA A 151 7.21 -0.45 16.19
CA ALA A 151 7.24 -1.89 15.97
C ALA A 151 8.21 -2.26 14.86
N THR A 152 8.19 -1.51 13.76
CA THR A 152 9.08 -1.74 12.62
C THR A 152 10.53 -1.53 13.02
N LYS A 153 10.83 -0.49 13.78
CA LYS A 153 12.18 -0.23 14.29
C LYS A 153 12.65 -1.34 15.22
N ALA A 154 11.78 -1.79 16.12
CA ALA A 154 12.11 -2.87 17.04
C ALA A 154 12.45 -4.15 16.28
N LEU A 155 11.66 -4.48 15.28
CA LEU A 155 11.90 -5.67 14.44
C LEU A 155 13.20 -5.53 13.66
N THR A 156 13.47 -4.37 13.08
CA THR A 156 14.70 -4.11 12.33
C THR A 156 15.92 -4.23 13.25
N ASN A 157 15.85 -3.66 14.44
CA ASN A 157 16.93 -3.75 15.41
C ASN A 157 17.19 -5.19 15.85
N PHE A 158 16.12 -5.96 16.03
CA PHE A 158 16.22 -7.37 16.38
C PHE A 158 16.92 -8.17 15.27
N ILE A 159 16.53 -7.96 14.02
CA ILE A 159 17.14 -8.63 12.86
C ILE A 159 18.61 -8.24 12.73
N THR A 160 18.92 -6.96 12.88
CA THR A 160 20.31 -6.47 12.82
C THR A 160 21.16 -7.09 13.94
N GLY A 161 20.58 -7.19 15.13
CA GLY A 161 21.26 -7.84 16.26
C GLY A 161 21.58 -9.30 16.00
N LEU A 162 20.64 -10.03 15.39
CA LEU A 162 20.87 -11.42 15.02
C LEU A 162 21.97 -11.56 13.97
N ASP A 163 21.99 -10.68 12.98
CA ASP A 163 23.01 -10.68 11.95
C ASP A 163 24.40 -10.43 12.55
N GLN A 164 24.50 -9.47 13.47
CA GLN A 164 25.75 -9.17 14.14
C GLN A 164 26.24 -10.31 15.05
N SER A 165 25.32 -10.97 15.75
CA SER A 165 25.71 -12.06 16.65
C SER A 165 26.05 -13.35 15.89
N SER A 166 25.63 -13.50 14.66
CA SER A 166 25.97 -14.65 13.83
C SER A 166 27.35 -14.52 13.18
N LYS A 167 27.96 -13.36 13.26
CA LYS A 167 29.30 -13.09 12.78
C LYS A 167 30.31 -13.32 13.89
#